data_fedb72e37936dda4c0955f91e74e5ac3
#
_entry.id   fedb72e37936dda4c0955f91e74e5ac3
#
_cell.length_a   1.000
_cell.length_b   1.000
_cell.length_c   1.000
_cell.angle_alpha   90.00
_cell.angle_beta   90.00
_cell.angle_gamma   90.00
#
_symmetry.space_group_name_H-M   'P 1'
#
loop_
_entity.id
_entity.type
_entity.pdbx_description
1 polymer ?
#
loop_
_entity_poly.entity_id
_entity_poly.type
_entity_poly.pdbx_seq_one_letter_code
_entity_poly.pdbx_strand_id
1 'polypeptide(L)'
;MTYHKLPRVYMIEKLLDNSTILIKDDIYHHLVNVLKIKCGDNFRVFNDSDGEFLAKLLTKKSVILTKKIRCNIILPSLYIAPCLIKSRSISLMIQMATQMGITHIQPLISNYSVVRDFNYSRWQKSVIAASEQSERTNIPVIFKPIALMDFLNQNNEQIDLFVWGKVLYDNTKCDNNFLLYKRLASKMSNESVIAVIIGPEGGFSSKEEKLLELHSKSFPINLGPTILRCETALIAIISCIKLLKVQS
;
A
#
# COMPACT_ATOMS: atom_id res chain seq x y z
N MET A 1 -20.11 -23.21 0.15
CA MET A 1 -20.12 -22.44 1.42
C MET A 1 -19.39 -21.12 1.18
N THR A 2 -20.04 -20.02 1.50
CA THR A 2 -19.48 -18.68 1.26
C THR A 2 -18.60 -18.29 2.45
N TYR A 3 -17.30 -18.45 2.37
CA TYR A 3 -16.34 -18.15 3.45
C TYR A 3 -16.17 -16.65 3.71
N HIS A 4 -16.64 -15.76 2.81
CA HIS A 4 -16.45 -14.31 2.88
C HIS A 4 -16.99 -13.63 4.14
N LYS A 5 -17.91 -14.28 4.86
CA LYS A 5 -18.47 -13.73 6.12
C LYS A 5 -17.64 -14.07 7.37
N LEU A 6 -16.66 -14.97 7.23
CA LEU A 6 -15.85 -15.38 8.36
C LEU A 6 -14.76 -14.33 8.64
N PRO A 7 -14.47 -14.04 9.91
CA PRO A 7 -13.34 -13.20 10.30
C PRO A 7 -12.04 -13.69 9.66
N ARG A 8 -11.15 -12.76 9.40
CA ARG A 8 -9.89 -13.00 8.68
C ARG A 8 -8.71 -12.48 9.49
N VAL A 9 -7.65 -13.27 9.60
CA VAL A 9 -6.47 -12.94 10.41
C VAL A 9 -5.19 -13.25 9.65
N TYR A 10 -4.26 -12.30 9.64
CA TYR A 10 -2.91 -12.51 9.14
C TYR A 10 -2.08 -13.29 10.16
N MET A 11 -1.34 -14.30 9.69
CA MET A 11 -0.43 -15.08 10.50
C MET A 11 0.91 -15.23 9.79
N ILE A 12 2.00 -15.02 10.53
CA ILE A 12 3.36 -15.13 9.98
C ILE A 12 3.85 -16.58 9.89
N GLU A 13 3.21 -17.47 10.64
CA GLU A 13 3.53 -18.89 10.69
C GLU A 13 3.26 -19.58 9.35
N LYS A 14 4.00 -20.65 9.06
CA LYS A 14 3.77 -21.47 7.86
C LYS A 14 2.40 -22.15 7.92
N LEU A 15 1.62 -21.98 6.86
CA LEU A 15 0.26 -22.53 6.74
C LEU A 15 0.26 -23.76 5.87
N LEU A 16 -0.19 -24.91 6.40
CA LEU A 16 -0.29 -26.18 5.68
C LEU A 16 -1.67 -26.81 5.93
N ASP A 17 -2.22 -27.47 4.91
CA ASP A 17 -3.48 -28.22 5.07
C ASP A 17 -3.40 -29.26 6.19
N ASN A 18 -4.48 -29.37 6.95
CA ASN A 18 -4.64 -30.32 8.04
C ASN A 18 -3.52 -30.26 9.10
N SER A 19 -2.92 -29.09 9.30
CA SER A 19 -1.89 -28.87 10.31
C SER A 19 -2.42 -28.07 11.50
N THR A 20 -1.77 -28.25 12.65
CA THR A 20 -2.01 -27.42 13.84
C THR A 20 -0.85 -26.47 14.01
N ILE A 21 -1.14 -25.19 14.15
CA ILE A 21 -0.16 -24.16 14.42
C ILE A 21 -0.31 -23.62 15.85
N LEU A 22 0.82 -23.28 16.45
CA LEU A 22 0.85 -22.59 17.73
C LEU A 22 0.69 -21.10 17.51
N ILE A 23 -0.15 -20.45 18.31
CA ILE A 23 -0.39 -19.01 18.25
C ILE A 23 0.12 -18.33 19.51
N LYS A 24 0.56 -17.08 19.37
CA LYS A 24 0.99 -16.22 20.46
C LYS A 24 -0.21 -15.63 21.20
N ASP A 25 0.03 -15.14 22.41
CA ASP A 25 -1.02 -14.56 23.25
C ASP A 25 -1.69 -13.32 22.63
N ASP A 26 -0.96 -12.53 21.85
CA ASP A 26 -1.48 -11.37 21.13
C ASP A 26 -2.48 -11.79 20.02
N ILE A 27 -2.17 -12.84 19.27
CA ILE A 27 -3.08 -13.43 18.27
C ILE A 27 -4.32 -14.00 18.95
N TYR A 28 -4.15 -14.78 20.03
CA TYR A 28 -5.28 -15.29 20.81
C TYR A 28 -6.18 -14.16 21.32
N HIS A 29 -5.56 -13.13 21.92
CA HIS A 29 -6.32 -11.96 22.39
C HIS A 29 -7.11 -11.29 21.24
N HIS A 30 -6.51 -11.15 20.07
CA HIS A 30 -7.18 -10.60 18.89
C HIS A 30 -8.37 -11.47 18.46
N LEU A 31 -8.18 -12.79 18.35
CA LEU A 31 -9.24 -13.73 17.98
C LEU A 31 -10.43 -13.66 18.96
N VAL A 32 -10.18 -13.71 20.25
CA VAL A 32 -11.26 -13.84 21.26
C VAL A 32 -11.83 -12.50 21.67
N ASN A 33 -10.98 -11.48 21.91
CA ASN A 33 -11.43 -10.22 22.49
C ASN A 33 -11.85 -9.20 21.44
N VAL A 34 -11.26 -9.24 20.24
CA VAL A 34 -11.62 -8.32 19.14
C VAL A 34 -12.62 -8.98 18.19
N LEU A 35 -12.30 -10.15 17.65
CA LEU A 35 -13.12 -10.83 16.67
C LEU A 35 -14.23 -11.70 17.26
N LYS A 36 -14.25 -11.88 18.61
CA LYS A 36 -15.25 -12.66 19.36
C LYS A 36 -15.36 -14.13 18.95
N ILE A 37 -14.26 -14.70 18.45
CA ILE A 37 -14.16 -16.11 18.05
C ILE A 37 -14.09 -16.98 19.32
N LYS A 38 -14.90 -18.03 19.36
CA LYS A 38 -14.93 -19.03 20.43
C LYS A 38 -14.17 -20.30 20.01
N CYS A 39 -13.82 -21.13 20.98
CA CYS A 39 -13.24 -22.43 20.70
C CYS A 39 -14.20 -23.28 19.82
N GLY A 40 -13.68 -23.82 18.74
CA GLY A 40 -14.46 -24.56 17.73
C GLY A 40 -15.02 -23.71 16.59
N ASP A 41 -15.04 -22.38 16.69
CA ASP A 41 -15.51 -21.50 15.61
C ASP A 41 -14.55 -21.49 14.42
N ASN A 42 -15.14 -21.37 13.23
CA ASN A 42 -14.39 -21.22 11.99
C ASN A 42 -14.01 -19.75 11.77
N PHE A 43 -12.81 -19.54 11.25
CA PHE A 43 -12.33 -18.26 10.76
C PHE A 43 -11.33 -18.49 9.63
N ARG A 44 -10.80 -17.44 9.02
CA ARG A 44 -9.83 -17.52 7.93
C ARG A 44 -8.48 -17.02 8.39
N VAL A 45 -7.43 -17.70 7.98
CA VAL A 45 -6.04 -17.27 8.17
C VAL A 45 -5.34 -17.16 6.84
N PHE A 46 -4.41 -16.23 6.71
CA PHE A 46 -3.63 -16.08 5.48
C PHE A 46 -2.23 -15.54 5.76
N ASN A 47 -1.32 -15.78 4.82
CA ASN A 47 -0.01 -15.13 4.75
C ASN A 47 0.45 -14.93 3.30
N ASP A 48 1.60 -14.27 3.15
CA ASP A 48 2.14 -13.87 1.84
C ASP A 48 2.66 -15.05 1.01
N SER A 49 3.03 -16.17 1.67
CA SER A 49 3.66 -17.32 1.00
C SER A 49 2.69 -18.44 0.69
N ASP A 50 1.79 -18.76 1.62
CA ASP A 50 1.04 -20.00 1.57
C ASP A 50 -0.40 -19.81 1.05
N GLY A 51 -0.92 -18.57 1.09
CA GLY A 51 -2.27 -18.23 0.70
C GLY A 51 -3.24 -18.17 1.87
N GLU A 52 -4.50 -18.52 1.66
CA GLU A 52 -5.57 -18.42 2.66
C GLU A 52 -6.18 -19.77 2.97
N PHE A 53 -6.40 -20.03 4.26
CA PHE A 53 -6.89 -21.29 4.81
C PHE A 53 -8.11 -21.06 5.70
N LEU A 54 -9.00 -22.05 5.71
CA LEU A 54 -10.01 -22.18 6.73
C LEU A 54 -9.36 -22.74 8.01
N ALA A 55 -9.68 -22.15 9.15
CA ALA A 55 -9.10 -22.47 10.44
C ALA A 55 -10.16 -22.60 11.53
N LYS A 56 -9.83 -23.31 12.62
CA LYS A 56 -10.62 -23.38 13.85
C LYS A 56 -9.74 -23.12 15.05
N LEU A 57 -10.25 -22.34 16.00
CA LEU A 57 -9.61 -22.15 17.29
C LEU A 57 -9.79 -23.44 18.13
N LEU A 58 -8.70 -24.10 18.50
CA LEU A 58 -8.74 -25.31 19.34
C LEU A 58 -8.56 -24.98 20.82
N THR A 59 -7.50 -24.21 21.14
CA THR A 59 -7.14 -23.84 22.52
C THR A 59 -6.61 -22.41 22.56
N LYS A 60 -6.24 -21.94 23.75
CA LYS A 60 -5.56 -20.63 23.91
C LYS A 60 -4.25 -20.53 23.12
N LYS A 61 -3.64 -21.65 22.74
CA LYS A 61 -2.32 -21.68 22.12
C LYS A 61 -2.28 -22.37 20.76
N SER A 62 -3.44 -22.82 20.24
CA SER A 62 -3.44 -23.60 19.01
C SER A 62 -4.66 -23.37 18.13
N VAL A 63 -4.39 -23.38 16.84
CA VAL A 63 -5.36 -23.26 15.75
C VAL A 63 -5.12 -24.44 14.79
N ILE A 64 -6.17 -25.12 14.36
CA ILE A 64 -6.07 -26.13 13.31
C ILE A 64 -6.45 -25.50 11.97
N LEU A 65 -5.63 -25.73 10.95
CA LEU A 65 -5.91 -25.41 9.55
C LEU A 65 -6.61 -26.62 8.93
N THR A 66 -7.78 -26.41 8.36
CA THR A 66 -8.62 -27.50 7.87
C THR A 66 -8.61 -27.64 6.35
N LYS A 67 -8.44 -26.54 5.63
CA LYS A 67 -8.47 -26.53 4.17
C LYS A 67 -7.90 -25.23 3.61
N LYS A 68 -7.06 -25.34 2.58
CA LYS A 68 -6.68 -24.20 1.74
C LYS A 68 -7.87 -23.74 0.91
N ILE A 69 -8.22 -22.46 0.98
CA ILE A 69 -9.40 -21.91 0.28
C ILE A 69 -9.03 -20.94 -0.84
N ARG A 70 -7.80 -20.38 -0.81
CA ARG A 70 -7.32 -19.48 -1.86
C ARG A 70 -5.80 -19.49 -1.97
N CYS A 71 -5.28 -19.44 -3.19
CA CYS A 71 -3.87 -19.19 -3.46
C CYS A 71 -3.55 -17.70 -3.38
N ASN A 72 -2.27 -17.36 -3.25
CA ASN A 72 -1.82 -15.98 -3.33
C ASN A 72 -2.07 -15.40 -4.72
N ILE A 73 -2.42 -14.13 -4.75
CA ILE A 73 -2.56 -13.35 -5.98
C ILE A 73 -1.27 -12.55 -6.16
N ILE A 74 -0.61 -12.75 -7.30
CA ILE A 74 0.54 -11.93 -7.67
C ILE A 74 -0.01 -10.60 -8.19
N LEU A 75 0.37 -9.52 -7.52
CA LEU A 75 0.02 -8.17 -7.93
C LEU A 75 1.19 -7.52 -8.68
N PRO A 76 0.93 -6.70 -9.71
CA PRO A 76 1.95 -5.87 -10.32
C PRO A 76 2.60 -4.95 -9.27
N SER A 77 3.91 -4.75 -9.38
CA SER A 77 4.64 -3.91 -8.43
C SER A 77 4.19 -2.46 -8.49
N LEU A 78 3.59 -1.99 -7.41
CA LEU A 78 3.14 -0.62 -7.24
C LEU A 78 3.64 -0.09 -5.90
N TYR A 79 4.55 0.89 -5.99
CA TYR A 79 5.11 1.57 -4.83
C TYR A 79 4.30 2.81 -4.49
N ILE A 80 4.14 3.07 -3.20
CA ILE A 80 3.87 4.42 -2.72
C ILE A 80 5.10 4.94 -1.99
N ALA A 81 5.43 6.19 -2.23
CA ALA A 81 6.56 6.87 -1.63
C ALA A 81 6.07 8.18 -0.95
N PRO A 82 5.35 8.07 0.20
CA PRO A 82 4.84 9.23 0.91
C PRO A 82 5.96 9.90 1.71
N CYS A 83 6.05 11.21 1.64
CA CYS A 83 6.84 11.96 2.61
C CYS A 83 6.25 11.80 4.02
N LEU A 84 7.13 11.83 5.03
CA LEU A 84 6.70 11.72 6.43
C LEU A 84 5.87 12.94 6.82
N ILE A 85 4.58 12.70 7.10
CA ILE A 85 3.58 13.69 7.51
C ILE A 85 2.99 13.33 8.87
N LYS A 86 2.08 14.14 9.38
CA LYS A 86 1.43 13.87 10.67
C LYS A 86 0.81 12.48 10.74
N SER A 87 0.99 11.84 11.87
CA SER A 87 0.68 10.44 12.16
C SER A 87 -0.75 9.98 11.78
N ARG A 88 -1.77 10.86 11.90
CA ARG A 88 -3.16 10.51 11.57
C ARG A 88 -3.35 10.37 10.06
N SER A 89 -2.88 11.33 9.28
CA SER A 89 -3.00 11.33 7.82
C SER A 89 -2.22 10.19 7.20
N ILE A 90 -1.02 9.88 7.70
CA ILE A 90 -0.22 8.78 7.17
C ILE A 90 -0.87 7.42 7.40
N SER A 91 -1.50 7.18 8.57
CA SER A 91 -2.19 5.92 8.83
C SER A 91 -3.38 5.70 7.90
N LEU A 92 -4.16 6.74 7.65
CA LEU A 92 -5.28 6.70 6.70
C LEU A 92 -4.78 6.45 5.28
N MET A 93 -3.73 7.16 4.85
CA MET A 93 -3.10 7.00 3.55
C MET A 93 -2.63 5.56 3.31
N ILE A 94 -1.94 4.96 4.30
CA ILE A 94 -1.46 3.57 4.23
C ILE A 94 -2.63 2.60 4.10
N GLN A 95 -3.70 2.76 4.89
CA GLN A 95 -4.87 1.89 4.83
C GLN A 95 -5.54 1.96 3.46
N MET A 96 -5.82 3.15 2.96
CA MET A 96 -6.46 3.35 1.65
C MET A 96 -5.60 2.80 0.51
N ALA A 97 -4.29 3.10 0.52
CA ALA A 97 -3.37 2.61 -0.50
C ALA A 97 -3.24 1.07 -0.48
N THR A 98 -3.23 0.46 0.71
CA THR A 98 -3.23 -1.00 0.86
C THR A 98 -4.47 -1.61 0.23
N GLN A 99 -5.66 -1.07 0.49
CA GLN A 99 -6.92 -1.49 -0.15
C GLN A 99 -6.87 -1.32 -1.67
N MET A 100 -6.17 -0.31 -2.15
CA MET A 100 -5.95 -0.07 -3.58
C MET A 100 -4.91 -0.99 -4.22
N GLY A 101 -4.35 -1.95 -3.49
CA GLY A 101 -3.50 -3.00 -4.06
C GLY A 101 -2.03 -2.62 -4.25
N ILE A 102 -1.50 -1.65 -3.51
CA ILE A 102 -0.06 -1.40 -3.50
C ILE A 102 0.72 -2.60 -2.99
N THR A 103 1.97 -2.71 -3.40
CA THR A 103 2.87 -3.81 -2.98
C THR A 103 4.02 -3.34 -2.09
N HIS A 104 4.39 -2.07 -2.18
CA HIS A 104 5.56 -1.53 -1.47
C HIS A 104 5.26 -0.13 -0.92
N ILE A 105 5.83 0.17 0.23
CA ILE A 105 5.75 1.48 0.89
C ILE A 105 7.17 1.94 1.21
N GLN A 106 7.61 3.00 0.54
CA GLN A 106 8.88 3.66 0.79
C GLN A 106 8.65 5.02 1.45
N PRO A 107 8.82 5.14 2.78
CA PRO A 107 8.73 6.44 3.45
C PRO A 107 9.85 7.36 2.98
N LEU A 108 9.52 8.63 2.68
CA LEU A 108 10.49 9.62 2.24
C LEU A 108 10.68 10.73 3.27
N ILE A 109 11.91 11.18 3.38
CA ILE A 109 12.30 12.39 4.11
C ILE A 109 12.48 13.50 3.07
N SER A 110 11.68 14.56 3.16
CA SER A 110 11.76 15.77 2.35
C SER A 110 12.05 16.99 3.20
N ASN A 111 12.39 18.11 2.57
CA ASN A 111 12.75 19.35 3.27
C ASN A 111 11.65 19.87 4.19
N TYR A 112 10.39 19.70 3.79
CA TYR A 112 9.22 20.15 4.55
C TYR A 112 8.50 19.02 5.29
N SER A 113 9.15 17.86 5.46
CA SER A 113 8.65 16.82 6.34
C SER A 113 8.60 17.30 7.79
N VAL A 114 7.40 17.42 8.35
CA VAL A 114 7.17 17.94 9.72
C VAL A 114 7.53 16.88 10.76
N VAL A 115 7.43 15.62 10.43
CA VAL A 115 7.68 14.48 11.33
C VAL A 115 8.87 13.70 10.81
N ARG A 116 9.85 13.46 11.69
CA ARG A 116 11.01 12.60 11.39
C ARG A 116 10.91 11.23 12.03
N ASP A 117 9.93 11.04 12.92
CA ASP A 117 9.73 9.77 13.62
C ASP A 117 8.95 8.79 12.76
N PHE A 118 9.58 7.69 12.46
CA PHE A 118 9.02 6.58 11.72
C PHE A 118 8.69 5.43 12.66
N ASN A 119 7.41 5.15 12.85
CA ASN A 119 6.96 4.03 13.67
C ASN A 119 6.56 2.83 12.80
N TYR A 120 7.53 1.96 12.51
CA TYR A 120 7.35 0.75 11.70
C TYR A 120 6.20 -0.13 12.20
N SER A 121 6.16 -0.40 13.52
CA SER A 121 5.14 -1.27 14.11
C SER A 121 3.72 -0.74 13.90
N ARG A 122 3.53 0.58 13.99
CA ARG A 122 2.24 1.21 13.71
C ARG A 122 1.84 1.08 12.25
N TRP A 123 2.78 1.31 11.32
CA TRP A 123 2.53 1.19 9.89
C TRP A 123 2.18 -0.25 9.53
N GLN A 124 2.93 -1.22 10.07
CA GLN A 124 2.68 -2.63 9.86
C GLN A 124 1.30 -3.07 10.35
N LYS A 125 0.87 -2.63 11.53
CA LYS A 125 -0.50 -2.87 12.02
C LYS A 125 -1.56 -2.30 11.08
N SER A 126 -1.34 -1.09 10.54
CA SER A 126 -2.27 -0.46 9.59
C SER A 126 -2.38 -1.24 8.28
N VAL A 127 -1.25 -1.72 7.76
CA VAL A 127 -1.19 -2.54 6.54
C VAL A 127 -1.88 -3.89 6.75
N ILE A 128 -1.61 -4.58 7.86
CA ILE A 128 -2.24 -5.86 8.20
C ILE A 128 -3.76 -5.69 8.29
N ALA A 129 -4.24 -4.75 9.10
CA ALA A 129 -5.68 -4.51 9.27
C ALA A 129 -6.37 -4.16 7.93
N ALA A 130 -5.74 -3.35 7.10
CA ALA A 130 -6.26 -3.04 5.77
C ALA A 130 -6.26 -4.25 4.83
N SER A 131 -5.27 -5.13 4.91
CA SER A 131 -5.19 -6.37 4.12
C SER A 131 -6.23 -7.40 4.57
N GLU A 132 -6.48 -7.51 5.87
CA GLU A 132 -7.55 -8.33 6.42
C GLU A 132 -8.92 -7.89 5.88
N GLN A 133 -9.20 -6.58 5.95
CA GLN A 133 -10.47 -6.01 5.52
C GLN A 133 -10.67 -6.06 4.00
N SER A 134 -9.65 -5.82 3.21
CA SER A 134 -9.75 -5.79 1.74
C SER A 134 -9.58 -7.16 1.07
N GLU A 135 -9.52 -8.21 1.84
CA GLU A 135 -9.43 -9.62 1.38
C GLU A 135 -8.20 -9.94 0.51
N ARG A 136 -7.15 -9.14 0.58
CA ARG A 136 -5.90 -9.47 -0.12
C ARG A 136 -5.09 -10.51 0.66
N THR A 137 -4.34 -11.35 -0.06
CA THR A 137 -3.52 -12.41 0.55
C THR A 137 -2.07 -12.00 0.78
N ASN A 138 -1.67 -10.84 0.29
CA ASN A 138 -0.31 -10.31 0.45
C ASN A 138 -0.31 -9.00 1.25
N ILE A 139 0.75 -8.80 2.01
CA ILE A 139 0.99 -7.61 2.83
C ILE A 139 2.01 -6.72 2.11
N PRO A 140 1.76 -5.42 1.92
CA PRO A 140 2.77 -4.51 1.40
C PRO A 140 4.06 -4.50 2.22
N VAL A 141 5.19 -4.54 1.53
CA VAL A 141 6.51 -4.41 2.16
C VAL A 141 6.74 -2.96 2.56
N ILE A 142 7.19 -2.74 3.78
CA ILE A 142 7.50 -1.40 4.30
C ILE A 142 9.01 -1.26 4.44
N PHE A 143 9.58 -0.28 3.76
CA PHE A 143 11.01 0.03 3.84
C PHE A 143 11.34 1.04 4.94
N LYS A 144 12.62 1.19 5.24
CA LYS A 144 13.11 2.27 6.12
C LYS A 144 13.03 3.61 5.40
N PRO A 145 12.81 4.73 6.11
CA PRO A 145 12.80 6.06 5.50
C PRO A 145 14.15 6.40 4.87
N ILE A 146 14.11 7.01 3.69
CA ILE A 146 15.29 7.55 2.99
C ILE A 146 14.99 8.95 2.43
N ALA A 147 16.02 9.69 2.07
CA ALA A 147 15.84 10.98 1.42
C ALA A 147 15.25 10.82 0.01
N LEU A 148 14.48 11.80 -0.47
CA LEU A 148 13.88 11.79 -1.81
C LEU A 148 14.95 11.58 -2.90
N MET A 149 16.08 12.26 -2.81
CA MET A 149 17.18 12.13 -3.76
C MET A 149 17.75 10.71 -3.79
N ASP A 150 17.94 10.11 -2.61
CA ASP A 150 18.45 8.74 -2.51
C ASP A 150 17.45 7.72 -3.09
N PHE A 151 16.15 7.96 -2.87
CA PHE A 151 15.12 7.10 -3.44
C PHE A 151 15.14 7.10 -4.97
N LEU A 152 15.24 8.26 -5.59
CA LEU A 152 15.31 8.38 -7.04
C LEU A 152 16.56 7.70 -7.61
N ASN A 153 17.72 7.91 -6.98
CA ASN A 153 18.99 7.36 -7.45
C ASN A 153 19.09 5.85 -7.26
N GLN A 154 18.75 5.32 -6.08
CA GLN A 154 18.90 3.91 -5.73
C GLN A 154 17.90 3.00 -6.46
N ASN A 155 16.74 3.52 -6.86
CA ASN A 155 15.67 2.74 -7.48
C ASN A 155 15.52 3.01 -8.99
N ASN A 156 16.46 3.72 -9.59
CA ASN A 156 16.38 4.08 -11.00
C ASN A 156 16.37 2.86 -11.94
N GLU A 157 16.97 1.74 -11.56
CA GLU A 157 16.94 0.51 -12.36
C GLU A 157 15.68 -0.33 -12.13
N GLN A 158 15.14 -0.28 -10.91
CA GLN A 158 14.02 -1.14 -10.50
C GLN A 158 12.65 -0.53 -10.78
N ILE A 159 12.56 0.81 -10.81
CA ILE A 159 11.31 1.55 -11.05
C ILE A 159 11.32 2.11 -12.47
N ASP A 160 10.27 1.84 -13.21
CA ASP A 160 10.11 2.29 -14.59
C ASP A 160 9.56 3.71 -14.65
N LEU A 161 8.73 4.11 -13.68
CA LEU A 161 8.08 5.42 -13.69
C LEU A 161 7.84 5.94 -12.26
N PHE A 162 8.26 7.18 -12.00
CA PHE A 162 7.96 7.94 -10.79
C PHE A 162 6.84 8.93 -11.08
N VAL A 163 5.65 8.70 -10.57
CA VAL A 163 4.49 9.59 -10.74
C VAL A 163 4.30 10.44 -9.50
N TRP A 164 4.17 11.76 -9.66
CA TRP A 164 3.99 12.67 -8.53
C TRP A 164 2.99 13.78 -8.82
N GLY A 165 2.26 14.22 -7.81
CA GLY A 165 1.29 15.29 -7.93
C GLY A 165 1.96 16.65 -8.00
N LYS A 166 1.68 17.43 -9.05
CA LYS A 166 2.14 18.82 -9.19
C LYS A 166 0.94 19.75 -9.19
N VAL A 167 1.00 20.78 -8.33
CA VAL A 167 0.00 21.85 -8.32
C VAL A 167 0.40 22.90 -9.37
N LEU A 168 -0.48 23.17 -10.32
CA LEU A 168 -0.30 24.25 -11.28
C LEU A 168 -1.10 25.45 -10.79
N TYR A 169 -0.40 26.52 -10.41
CA TYR A 169 -1.02 27.78 -9.96
C TYR A 169 -1.53 28.64 -11.15
N ASP A 170 -1.11 28.33 -12.37
CA ASP A 170 -1.50 29.06 -13.57
C ASP A 170 -2.59 28.30 -14.33
N ASN A 171 -3.83 28.75 -14.18
CA ASN A 171 -5.00 28.17 -14.85
C ASN A 171 -5.01 28.39 -16.38
N THR A 172 -4.11 29.22 -16.91
CA THR A 172 -4.01 29.49 -18.36
C THR A 172 -3.32 28.37 -19.13
N LYS A 173 -2.59 27.50 -18.42
CA LYS A 173 -1.94 26.29 -18.97
C LYS A 173 -2.60 25.01 -18.46
N CYS A 174 -3.92 24.95 -18.49
CA CYS A 174 -4.60 23.66 -18.37
C CYS A 174 -4.21 22.81 -19.56
N ASP A 175 -3.09 22.13 -19.46
CA ASP A 175 -2.84 20.97 -20.32
C ASP A 175 -4.10 20.12 -20.26
N ASN A 176 -4.66 19.83 -21.43
CA ASN A 176 -5.86 19.03 -21.54
C ASN A 176 -5.61 17.73 -20.73
N ASN A 177 -6.29 17.56 -19.60
CA ASN A 177 -6.07 16.43 -18.68
C ASN A 177 -6.12 15.10 -19.44
N PHE A 178 -6.94 15.02 -20.48
CA PHE A 178 -7.03 13.87 -21.38
C PHE A 178 -5.70 13.58 -22.10
N LEU A 179 -4.98 14.62 -22.55
CA LEU A 179 -3.68 14.45 -23.19
C LEU A 179 -2.62 14.00 -22.19
N LEU A 180 -2.68 14.51 -20.96
CA LEU A 180 -1.80 14.09 -19.87
C LEU A 180 -1.97 12.61 -19.54
N TYR A 181 -3.21 12.13 -19.44
CA TYR A 181 -3.49 10.70 -19.20
C TYR A 181 -3.05 9.81 -20.37
N LYS A 182 -3.23 10.24 -21.62
CA LYS A 182 -2.69 9.52 -22.79
C LYS A 182 -1.17 9.41 -22.75
N ARG A 183 -0.47 10.48 -22.38
CA ARG A 183 0.99 10.48 -22.21
C ARG A 183 1.43 9.56 -21.07
N LEU A 184 0.70 9.53 -19.97
CA LEU A 184 0.96 8.60 -18.88
C LEU A 184 0.78 7.15 -19.36
N ALA A 185 -0.33 6.85 -20.05
CA ALA A 185 -0.61 5.53 -20.60
C ALA A 185 0.49 5.05 -21.56
N SER A 186 0.98 5.92 -22.46
CA SER A 186 2.06 5.55 -23.40
C SER A 186 3.41 5.28 -22.76
N LYS A 187 3.61 5.65 -21.48
CA LYS A 187 4.83 5.38 -20.69
C LYS A 187 4.72 4.14 -19.82
N MET A 188 3.57 3.48 -19.78
CA MET A 188 3.30 2.35 -18.91
C MET A 188 2.95 1.09 -19.71
N SER A 189 3.34 -0.06 -19.19
CA SER A 189 2.80 -1.37 -19.54
C SER A 189 2.14 -2.00 -18.33
N ASN A 190 1.46 -3.14 -18.50
CA ASN A 190 0.88 -3.88 -17.39
C ASN A 190 1.93 -4.35 -16.38
N GLU A 191 3.16 -4.60 -16.85
CA GLU A 191 4.29 -5.07 -16.04
C GLU A 191 5.12 -3.94 -15.43
N SER A 192 4.91 -2.69 -15.85
CA SER A 192 5.69 -1.56 -15.36
C SER A 192 5.64 -1.43 -13.84
N VAL A 193 6.81 -1.29 -13.24
CA VAL A 193 6.99 -0.97 -11.82
C VAL A 193 6.85 0.54 -11.64
N ILE A 194 5.81 0.95 -10.93
CA ILE A 194 5.48 2.37 -10.78
C ILE A 194 5.61 2.78 -9.32
N ALA A 195 6.20 3.94 -9.06
CA ALA A 195 6.23 4.57 -7.75
C ALA A 195 5.43 5.88 -7.75
N VAL A 196 4.47 5.99 -6.84
CA VAL A 196 3.68 7.20 -6.61
C VAL A 196 4.32 7.98 -5.47
N ILE A 197 4.90 9.13 -5.77
CA ILE A 197 5.54 10.01 -4.79
C ILE A 197 4.54 11.08 -4.32
N ILE A 198 4.36 11.20 -3.01
CA ILE A 198 3.47 12.18 -2.39
C ILE A 198 4.26 13.07 -1.44
N GLY A 199 4.25 14.36 -1.73
CA GLY A 199 4.86 15.39 -0.89
C GLY A 199 4.15 15.60 0.45
N PRO A 200 4.78 16.31 1.38
CA PRO A 200 4.16 16.73 2.63
C PRO A 200 3.11 17.83 2.37
N GLU A 201 2.38 18.24 3.42
CA GLU A 201 1.36 19.28 3.33
C GLU A 201 1.92 20.64 2.84
N GLY A 202 3.19 20.92 3.08
CA GLY A 202 3.89 22.09 2.57
C GLY A 202 4.43 21.97 1.15
N GLY A 203 4.16 20.84 0.46
CA GLY A 203 4.71 20.55 -0.86
C GLY A 203 6.18 20.18 -0.85
N PHE A 204 6.78 20.14 -2.02
CA PHE A 204 8.23 20.00 -2.19
C PHE A 204 8.91 21.35 -2.24
N SER A 205 10.15 21.43 -1.79
CA SER A 205 10.97 22.63 -1.99
C SER A 205 11.31 22.80 -3.47
N SER A 206 11.66 24.04 -3.89
CA SER A 206 12.03 24.31 -5.29
C SER A 206 13.20 23.43 -5.79
N LYS A 207 14.09 23.02 -4.89
CA LYS A 207 15.19 22.09 -5.22
C LYS A 207 14.67 20.67 -5.47
N GLU A 208 13.74 20.19 -4.66
CA GLU A 208 13.13 18.87 -4.79
C GLU A 208 12.21 18.79 -6.02
N GLU A 209 11.42 19.84 -6.27
CA GLU A 209 10.61 19.91 -7.50
C GLU A 209 11.47 19.87 -8.75
N LYS A 210 12.56 20.66 -8.77
CA LYS A 210 13.51 20.63 -9.89
C LYS A 210 14.17 19.27 -10.05
N LEU A 211 14.50 18.58 -8.97
CA LEU A 211 15.03 17.21 -8.99
C LEU A 211 14.03 16.24 -9.62
N LEU A 212 12.76 16.30 -9.20
CA LEU A 212 11.68 15.50 -9.77
C LEU A 212 11.45 15.80 -11.24
N GLU A 213 11.44 17.07 -11.64
CA GLU A 213 11.22 17.48 -13.03
C GLU A 213 12.34 17.06 -13.99
N LEU A 214 13.59 17.07 -13.53
CA LEU A 214 14.75 16.72 -14.35
C LEU A 214 14.99 15.21 -14.42
N HIS A 215 14.37 14.43 -13.56
CA HIS A 215 14.58 12.97 -13.55
C HIS A 215 13.90 12.32 -14.77
N SER A 216 14.66 11.55 -15.56
CA SER A 216 14.24 11.00 -16.87
C SER A 216 12.98 10.12 -16.81
N LYS A 217 12.80 9.40 -15.69
CA LYS A 217 11.62 8.53 -15.46
C LYS A 217 10.52 9.20 -14.62
N SER A 218 10.60 10.50 -14.42
CA SER A 218 9.61 11.24 -13.63
C SER A 218 8.45 11.70 -14.49
N PHE A 219 7.26 11.66 -13.92
CA PHE A 219 6.02 12.10 -14.56
C PHE A 219 5.17 12.92 -13.58
N PRO A 220 5.13 14.25 -13.74
CA PRO A 220 4.22 15.08 -12.98
C PRO A 220 2.79 14.89 -13.44
N ILE A 221 1.85 14.79 -12.52
CA ILE A 221 0.42 14.73 -12.81
C ILE A 221 -0.31 15.87 -12.12
N ASN A 222 -1.12 16.60 -12.90
CA ASN A 222 -2.03 17.61 -12.39
C ASN A 222 -3.38 16.95 -12.06
N LEU A 223 -3.84 17.09 -10.82
CA LEU A 223 -5.08 16.51 -10.32
C LEU A 223 -6.26 17.50 -10.31
N GLY A 224 -6.13 18.62 -11.01
CA GLY A 224 -7.16 19.62 -11.13
C GLY A 224 -6.85 20.93 -10.39
N PRO A 225 -7.81 21.87 -10.36
CA PRO A 225 -7.59 23.24 -9.89
C PRO A 225 -7.60 23.35 -8.35
N THR A 226 -7.98 22.31 -7.63
CA THR A 226 -8.06 22.33 -6.17
C THR A 226 -6.85 21.68 -5.53
N ILE A 227 -6.39 22.22 -4.40
CA ILE A 227 -5.34 21.62 -3.60
C ILE A 227 -5.93 20.43 -2.83
N LEU A 228 -5.45 19.22 -3.17
CA LEU A 228 -5.88 18.01 -2.50
C LEU A 228 -5.03 17.73 -1.27
N ARG A 229 -5.61 17.08 -0.28
CA ARG A 229 -4.84 16.47 0.82
C ARG A 229 -4.00 15.31 0.28
N CYS A 230 -2.89 15.00 0.96
CA CYS A 230 -1.94 13.97 0.54
C CYS A 230 -2.61 12.60 0.29
N GLU A 231 -3.49 12.18 1.19
CA GLU A 231 -4.24 10.93 1.05
C GLU A 231 -5.18 10.94 -0.16
N THR A 232 -5.84 12.07 -0.42
CA THR A 232 -6.74 12.22 -1.58
C THR A 232 -5.94 12.22 -2.88
N ALA A 233 -4.84 12.96 -2.94
CA ALA A 233 -3.94 13.01 -4.10
C ALA A 233 -3.39 11.61 -4.43
N LEU A 234 -2.94 10.87 -3.41
CA LEU A 234 -2.44 9.51 -3.58
C LEU A 234 -3.48 8.59 -4.22
N ILE A 235 -4.70 8.57 -3.69
CA ILE A 235 -5.76 7.69 -4.19
C ILE A 235 -6.18 8.08 -5.60
N ALA A 236 -6.24 9.37 -5.92
CA ALA A 236 -6.52 9.85 -7.28
C ALA A 236 -5.46 9.35 -8.27
N ILE A 237 -4.17 9.45 -7.93
CA ILE A 237 -3.07 8.98 -8.78
C ILE A 237 -3.13 7.45 -8.96
N ILE A 238 -3.30 6.69 -7.87
CA ILE A 238 -3.40 5.23 -7.94
C ILE A 238 -4.59 4.81 -8.80
N SER A 239 -5.74 5.46 -8.66
CA SER A 239 -6.93 5.17 -9.46
C SER A 239 -6.67 5.40 -10.94
N CYS A 240 -6.02 6.50 -11.31
CA CYS A 240 -5.63 6.76 -12.70
C CYS A 240 -4.70 5.67 -13.25
N ILE A 241 -3.66 5.31 -12.50
CA ILE A 241 -2.71 4.25 -12.89
C ILE A 241 -3.43 2.92 -13.12
N LYS A 242 -4.32 2.54 -12.22
CA LYS A 242 -5.06 1.27 -12.32
C LYS A 242 -6.00 1.24 -13.52
N LEU A 243 -6.73 2.32 -13.76
CA LEU A 243 -7.63 2.43 -14.93
C LEU A 243 -6.85 2.35 -16.25
N LEU A 244 -5.67 2.96 -16.32
CA LEU A 244 -4.83 2.93 -17.51
C LEU A 244 -4.21 1.55 -17.76
N LYS A 245 -3.83 0.82 -16.70
CA LYS A 245 -3.31 -0.56 -16.83
C LYS A 245 -4.36 -1.58 -17.30
N VAL A 246 -5.64 -1.37 -17.07
CA VAL A 246 -6.71 -2.27 -17.54
C VAL A 246 -6.96 -2.13 -19.04
N GLN A 247 -6.57 -1.01 -19.65
CA GLN A 247 -6.81 -0.70 -21.05
C GLN A 247 -5.64 -1.09 -21.98
N SER A 248 -4.52 -1.49 -21.43
CA SER A 248 -3.32 -1.95 -22.14
C SER A 248 -3.16 -3.47 -22.05
#